data_18551a22172642abcc52c1a37459357d
#
_entry.id   18551a22172642abcc52c1a37459357d
#
_cell.length_a   1.000
_cell.length_b   1.000
_cell.length_c   1.000
_cell.angle_alpha   90.00
_cell.angle_beta   90.00
_cell.angle_gamma   90.00
#
_symmetry.space_group_name_H-M   'P 1'
#
loop_
_entity.id
_entity.type
_entity.pdbx_description
1 polymer ?
#
loop_
_entity_poly.entity_id
_entity_poly.type
_entity_poly.pdbx_seq_one_letter_code
_entity_poly.pdbx_strand_id
1 'polypeptide(L)'
;MSVDRDVLNGMTNKDLYISMYLSQILMFVIGAICAFVLGDGFRNMLTDLPLDWYNGLWQGSVFALFALGVNALVYMLFSKKSLDDGGLNERVFAQMSPLHILFFCAVVAFCEEWLFRAVLQQFFGLPIASVLFAFVHFRYVKKPVLFTYVLILSISLGLFLRKRVILLP
;
A
#
# COMPACT_ATOMS: atom_id res chain seq x y z
N MET A 1 -2.35 -2.87 -24.22
CA MET A 1 -3.06 -3.82 -23.35
C MET A 1 -2.69 -5.30 -23.63
N SER A 2 -2.15 -5.64 -24.81
CA SER A 2 -1.67 -7.01 -25.14
C SER A 2 -0.34 -7.36 -24.49
N VAL A 3 0.62 -6.45 -24.50
CA VAL A 3 2.00 -6.71 -24.02
C VAL A 3 2.05 -7.15 -22.55
N ASP A 4 1.24 -6.56 -21.67
CA ASP A 4 1.22 -6.92 -20.25
C ASP A 4 0.70 -8.35 -20.00
N ARG A 5 -0.30 -8.79 -20.78
CA ARG A 5 -0.85 -10.16 -20.67
C ARG A 5 0.11 -11.21 -21.24
N ASP A 6 0.79 -10.88 -22.34
CA ASP A 6 1.74 -11.81 -22.96
C ASP A 6 2.96 -12.04 -22.06
N VAL A 7 3.47 -10.98 -21.44
CA VAL A 7 4.55 -11.08 -20.45
C VAL A 7 4.10 -11.91 -19.23
N LEU A 8 2.91 -11.64 -18.71
CA LEU A 8 2.37 -12.42 -17.58
C LEU A 8 2.17 -13.89 -17.91
N ASN A 9 1.74 -14.21 -19.14
CA ASN A 9 1.54 -15.59 -19.57
C ASN A 9 2.87 -16.35 -19.74
N GLY A 10 3.97 -15.66 -20.02
CA GLY A 10 5.32 -16.23 -20.11
C GLY A 10 6.00 -16.47 -18.74
N MET A 11 5.50 -15.86 -17.65
CA MET A 11 6.07 -16.01 -16.31
C MET A 11 5.52 -17.23 -15.58
N THR A 12 6.38 -17.95 -14.87
CA THR A 12 5.92 -18.98 -13.93
C THR A 12 5.35 -18.33 -12.66
N ASN A 13 4.53 -19.07 -11.88
CA ASN A 13 4.02 -18.55 -10.62
C ASN A 13 5.14 -18.25 -9.62
N LYS A 14 6.25 -19.01 -9.67
CA LYS A 14 7.44 -18.75 -8.87
C LYS A 14 8.07 -17.41 -9.22
N ASP A 15 8.18 -17.08 -10.50
CA ASP A 15 8.73 -15.80 -10.96
C ASP A 15 7.86 -14.62 -10.52
N LEU A 16 6.53 -14.80 -10.54
CA LEU A 16 5.59 -13.80 -10.02
C LEU A 16 5.80 -13.57 -8.53
N TYR A 17 5.90 -14.62 -7.70
CA TYR A 17 6.14 -14.48 -6.27
C TYR A 17 7.47 -13.80 -5.98
N ILE A 18 8.54 -14.22 -6.66
CA ILE A 18 9.87 -13.61 -6.51
C ILE A 18 9.79 -12.12 -6.85
N SER A 19 9.17 -11.75 -7.96
CA SER A 19 9.03 -10.35 -8.39
C SER A 19 8.27 -9.51 -7.36
N MET A 20 7.22 -10.07 -6.76
CA MET A 20 6.42 -9.38 -5.76
C MET A 20 7.21 -9.17 -4.46
N TYR A 21 7.89 -10.19 -3.93
CA TYR A 21 8.73 -10.02 -2.74
C TYR A 21 9.93 -9.09 -3.01
N LEU A 22 10.54 -9.20 -4.19
CA LEU A 22 11.64 -8.32 -4.58
C LEU A 22 11.21 -6.85 -4.63
N SER A 23 10.01 -6.56 -5.13
CA SER A 23 9.47 -5.20 -5.14
C SER A 23 9.28 -4.65 -3.70
N GLN A 24 8.86 -5.49 -2.74
CA GLN A 24 8.73 -5.08 -1.35
C GLN A 24 10.09 -4.82 -0.68
N ILE A 25 11.06 -5.69 -0.95
CA ILE A 25 12.44 -5.48 -0.48
C ILE A 25 13.01 -4.17 -1.05
N LEU A 26 12.78 -3.91 -2.34
CA LEU A 26 13.22 -2.67 -2.99
C LEU A 26 12.57 -1.44 -2.34
N MET A 27 11.26 -1.48 -2.08
CA MET A 27 10.55 -0.39 -1.40
C MET A 27 11.09 -0.15 0.02
N PHE A 28 11.34 -1.22 0.77
CA PHE A 28 11.92 -1.12 2.11
C PHE A 28 13.32 -0.51 2.07
N VAL A 29 14.18 -0.95 1.15
CA VAL A 29 15.55 -0.43 0.97
C VAL A 29 15.52 1.04 0.56
N ILE A 30 14.66 1.43 -0.39
CA ILE A 30 14.50 2.84 -0.79
C ILE A 30 14.07 3.68 0.43
N GLY A 31 13.10 3.20 1.22
CA GLY A 31 12.68 3.87 2.44
C GLY A 31 13.82 4.05 3.44
N ALA A 32 14.64 3.02 3.64
CA ALA A 32 15.80 3.06 4.53
C ALA A 32 16.86 4.06 4.04
N ILE A 33 17.17 4.07 2.75
CA ILE A 33 18.10 5.04 2.14
C ILE A 33 17.55 6.47 2.30
N CYS A 34 16.28 6.69 1.98
CA CYS A 34 15.66 8.01 2.15
C CYS A 34 15.66 8.47 3.60
N ALA A 35 15.34 7.59 4.55
CA ALA A 35 15.39 7.90 5.98
C ALA A 35 16.82 8.27 6.44
N PHE A 36 17.83 7.61 5.92
CA PHE A 36 19.23 7.90 6.22
C PHE A 36 19.71 9.22 5.61
N VAL A 37 19.37 9.47 4.35
CA VAL A 37 19.83 10.67 3.60
C VAL A 37 19.11 11.93 4.05
N LEU A 38 17.82 11.83 4.34
CA LEU A 38 16.98 12.99 4.70
C LEU A 38 17.13 13.39 6.19
N GLY A 39 17.96 12.71 6.98
CA GLY A 39 18.35 13.14 8.31
C GLY A 39 17.66 12.41 9.46
N ASP A 40 17.49 13.04 10.63
CA ASP A 40 17.09 12.45 11.92
C ASP A 40 15.75 11.66 11.94
N GLY A 41 15.10 11.51 10.79
CA GLY A 41 13.79 10.89 10.63
C GLY A 41 13.69 9.46 11.16
N PHE A 42 14.73 8.64 11.03
CA PHE A 42 14.68 7.26 11.54
C PHE A 42 14.69 7.21 13.08
N ARG A 43 15.49 8.05 13.70
CA ARG A 43 15.59 8.14 15.16
C ARG A 43 14.32 8.70 15.77
N ASN A 44 13.80 9.78 15.20
CA ASN A 44 12.56 10.40 15.65
C ASN A 44 11.36 9.47 15.42
N MET A 45 11.33 8.75 14.31
CA MET A 45 10.28 7.78 14.02
C MET A 45 10.21 6.64 15.04
N LEU A 46 11.36 6.13 15.49
CA LEU A 46 11.39 5.08 16.52
C LEU A 46 10.99 5.61 17.90
N THR A 47 11.29 6.88 18.20
CA THR A 47 10.90 7.53 19.45
C THR A 47 9.43 7.98 19.46
N ASP A 48 8.90 8.32 18.29
CA ASP A 48 7.53 8.82 18.14
C ASP A 48 6.50 7.72 17.83
N LEU A 49 6.92 6.44 17.78
CA LEU A 49 6.01 5.31 17.69
C LEU A 49 5.13 5.27 18.95
N PRO A 50 3.85 5.62 18.86
CA PRO A 50 2.96 5.52 20.00
C PRO A 50 2.79 4.04 20.34
N LEU A 51 3.36 3.62 21.47
CA LEU A 51 3.28 2.25 22.00
C LEU A 51 1.88 1.88 22.54
N ASP A 52 0.87 2.66 22.25
CA ASP A 52 -0.52 2.34 22.58
C ASP A 52 -1.09 1.31 21.60
N TRP A 53 -0.72 0.06 21.81
CA TRP A 53 -1.13 -1.08 21.00
C TRP A 53 -2.64 -1.29 20.99
N TYR A 54 -3.33 -1.02 22.12
CA TYR A 54 -4.76 -1.23 22.22
C TYR A 54 -5.54 -0.25 21.33
N ASN A 55 -5.30 1.04 21.49
CA ASN A 55 -5.93 2.06 20.64
C ASN A 55 -5.48 1.93 19.18
N GLY A 56 -4.24 1.46 18.96
CA GLY A 56 -3.72 1.17 17.63
C GLY A 56 -4.49 0.09 16.90
N LEU A 57 -4.70 -1.02 17.54
CA LEU A 57 -5.44 -2.15 16.98
C LEU A 57 -6.92 -1.78 16.76
N TRP A 58 -7.56 -1.13 17.74
CA TRP A 58 -8.96 -0.71 17.62
C TRP A 58 -9.17 0.25 16.44
N GLN A 59 -8.43 1.34 16.41
CA GLN A 59 -8.55 2.35 15.35
C GLN A 59 -8.16 1.79 13.99
N GLY A 60 -7.09 0.98 13.92
CA GLY A 60 -6.69 0.29 12.69
C GLY A 60 -7.77 -0.65 12.19
N SER A 61 -8.44 -1.39 13.08
CA SER A 61 -9.55 -2.27 12.71
C SER A 61 -10.75 -1.49 12.17
N VAL A 62 -11.09 -0.37 12.81
CA VAL A 62 -12.17 0.51 12.32
C VAL A 62 -11.84 1.08 10.93
N PHE A 63 -10.60 1.52 10.73
CA PHE A 63 -10.17 1.99 9.41
C PHE A 63 -10.19 0.87 8.35
N ALA A 64 -9.75 -0.34 8.71
CA ALA A 64 -9.80 -1.50 7.82
C ALA A 64 -11.24 -1.85 7.41
N LEU A 65 -12.17 -1.85 8.36
CA LEU A 65 -13.60 -2.07 8.06
C LEU A 65 -14.17 -0.98 7.15
N PHE A 66 -13.81 0.28 7.39
CA PHE A 66 -14.16 1.39 6.51
C PHE A 66 -13.61 1.18 5.09
N ALA A 67 -12.34 0.85 4.96
CA ALA A 67 -11.70 0.60 3.66
C ALA A 67 -12.35 -0.59 2.92
N LEU A 68 -12.68 -1.66 3.63
CA LEU A 68 -13.42 -2.80 3.08
C LEU A 68 -14.81 -2.39 2.61
N GLY A 69 -15.52 -1.56 3.37
CA GLY A 69 -16.83 -1.02 2.97
C GLY A 69 -16.76 -0.16 1.70
N VAL A 70 -15.76 0.73 1.63
CA VAL A 70 -15.52 1.53 0.42
C VAL A 70 -15.16 0.64 -0.76
N ASN A 71 -14.32 -0.38 -0.56
CA ASN A 71 -13.97 -1.34 -1.60
C ASN A 71 -15.21 -2.08 -2.12
N ALA A 72 -16.06 -2.59 -1.22
CA ALA A 72 -17.31 -3.25 -1.59
C ALA A 72 -18.22 -2.29 -2.39
N LEU A 73 -18.35 -1.04 -1.96
CA LEU A 73 -19.11 -0.01 -2.67
C LEU A 73 -18.58 0.23 -4.08
N VAL A 74 -17.26 0.36 -4.24
CA VAL A 74 -16.62 0.51 -5.54
C VAL A 74 -16.93 -0.68 -6.46
N TYR A 75 -16.86 -1.92 -5.92
CA TYR A 75 -17.22 -3.11 -6.67
C TYR A 75 -18.71 -3.17 -7.06
N MET A 76 -19.60 -2.59 -6.26
CA MET A 76 -21.03 -2.52 -6.57
C MET A 76 -21.36 -1.44 -7.61
N LEU A 77 -20.66 -0.31 -7.59
CA LEU A 77 -20.94 0.85 -8.44
C LEU A 77 -20.27 0.78 -9.81
N PHE A 78 -19.13 0.11 -9.92
CA PHE A 78 -18.35 0.10 -11.15
C PHE A 78 -18.34 -1.29 -11.81
N SER A 79 -18.27 -1.30 -13.13
CA SER A 79 -18.21 -2.53 -13.90
C SER A 79 -16.90 -3.30 -13.65
N LYS A 80 -16.95 -4.63 -13.70
CA LYS A 80 -15.76 -5.49 -13.61
C LYS A 80 -14.65 -5.07 -14.57
N LYS A 81 -15.00 -4.59 -15.77
CA LYS A 81 -14.04 -4.12 -16.78
C LYS A 81 -13.26 -2.89 -16.31
N SER A 82 -13.88 -1.98 -15.55
CA SER A 82 -13.22 -0.79 -15.00
C SER A 82 -12.30 -1.13 -13.83
N LEU A 83 -12.57 -2.23 -13.13
CA LEU A 83 -11.82 -2.71 -11.96
C LEU A 83 -10.82 -3.82 -12.31
N ASP A 84 -10.82 -4.31 -13.54
CA ASP A 84 -9.90 -5.36 -14.00
C ASP A 84 -8.45 -4.85 -14.01
N ASP A 85 -7.61 -5.40 -13.17
CA ASP A 85 -6.18 -5.13 -13.08
C ASP A 85 -5.33 -5.91 -14.09
N GLY A 86 -5.98 -6.61 -15.02
CA GLY A 86 -5.36 -7.50 -15.99
C GLY A 86 -5.22 -8.94 -15.49
N GLY A 87 -5.91 -9.30 -14.38
CA GLY A 87 -5.93 -10.67 -13.82
C GLY A 87 -4.69 -11.05 -13.01
N LEU A 88 -3.79 -10.09 -12.70
CA LEU A 88 -2.58 -10.39 -11.93
C LEU A 88 -2.91 -10.84 -10.51
N ASN A 89 -3.74 -10.08 -9.81
CA ASN A 89 -4.10 -10.40 -8.42
C ASN A 89 -4.78 -11.76 -8.35
N GLU A 90 -5.72 -12.05 -9.24
CA GLU A 90 -6.38 -13.35 -9.30
C GLU A 90 -5.37 -14.48 -9.48
N ARG A 91 -4.44 -14.36 -10.44
CA ARG A 91 -3.42 -15.36 -10.71
C ARG A 91 -2.44 -15.55 -9.55
N VAL A 92 -2.04 -14.47 -8.89
CA VAL A 92 -1.12 -14.51 -7.76
C VAL A 92 -1.76 -15.21 -6.57
N PHE A 93 -2.98 -14.81 -6.19
CA PHE A 93 -3.63 -15.32 -4.99
C PHE A 93 -4.27 -16.70 -5.18
N ALA A 94 -4.58 -17.11 -6.41
CA ALA A 94 -5.24 -18.40 -6.69
C ALA A 94 -4.47 -19.63 -6.19
N GLN A 95 -3.16 -19.53 -6.06
CA GLN A 95 -2.32 -20.65 -5.63
C GLN A 95 -1.65 -20.45 -4.27
N MET A 96 -1.93 -19.34 -3.60
CA MET A 96 -1.43 -19.09 -2.25
C MET A 96 -2.35 -19.71 -1.21
N SER A 97 -1.77 -20.29 -0.16
CA SER A 97 -2.55 -20.67 1.01
C SER A 97 -3.07 -19.41 1.74
N PRO A 98 -4.20 -19.48 2.46
CA PRO A 98 -4.72 -18.33 3.20
C PRO A 98 -3.71 -17.69 4.16
N LEU A 99 -2.90 -18.50 4.82
CA LEU A 99 -1.84 -18.02 5.72
C LEU A 99 -0.74 -17.28 4.95
N HIS A 100 -0.37 -17.78 3.76
CA HIS A 100 0.61 -17.10 2.90
C HIS A 100 0.07 -15.76 2.38
N ILE A 101 -1.22 -15.70 2.01
CA ILE A 101 -1.88 -14.45 1.63
C ILE A 101 -1.81 -13.44 2.78
N LEU A 102 -2.18 -13.86 4.00
CA LEU A 102 -2.14 -12.99 5.18
C LEU A 102 -0.73 -12.46 5.44
N PHE A 103 0.27 -13.35 5.42
CA PHE A 103 1.67 -12.96 5.60
C PHE A 103 2.15 -12.00 4.51
N PHE A 104 1.85 -12.30 3.24
CA PHE A 104 2.22 -11.45 2.12
C PHE A 104 1.58 -10.06 2.22
N CYS A 105 0.29 -9.99 2.51
CA CYS A 105 -0.42 -8.71 2.70
C CYS A 105 0.17 -7.91 3.87
N ALA A 106 0.58 -8.56 4.95
CA ALA A 106 1.24 -7.89 6.08
C ALA A 106 2.61 -7.31 5.68
N VAL A 107 3.40 -8.06 4.89
CA VAL A 107 4.69 -7.57 4.36
C VAL A 107 4.48 -6.37 3.43
N VAL A 108 3.52 -6.45 2.51
CA VAL A 108 3.18 -5.34 1.61
C VAL A 108 2.77 -4.10 2.41
N ALA A 109 1.81 -4.25 3.32
CA ALA A 109 1.34 -3.14 4.15
C ALA A 109 2.49 -2.51 4.95
N PHE A 110 3.36 -3.33 5.56
CA PHE A 110 4.51 -2.82 6.30
C PHE A 110 5.48 -2.02 5.42
N CYS A 111 5.87 -2.55 4.26
CA CYS A 111 6.84 -1.89 3.37
C CYS A 111 6.26 -0.60 2.78
N GLU A 112 4.98 -0.59 2.43
CA GLU A 112 4.28 0.57 1.91
C GLU A 112 4.13 1.67 2.98
N GLU A 113 3.66 1.33 4.18
CA GLU A 113 3.54 2.30 5.27
C GLU A 113 4.90 2.83 5.71
N TRP A 114 5.92 1.98 5.74
CA TRP A 114 7.30 2.38 5.98
C TRP A 114 7.74 3.47 5.01
N LEU A 115 7.69 3.20 3.69
CA LEU A 115 8.18 4.14 2.69
C LEU A 115 7.30 5.41 2.62
N PHE A 116 5.99 5.24 2.50
CA PHE A 116 5.11 6.37 2.19
C PHE A 116 4.69 7.17 3.42
N ARG A 117 4.45 6.53 4.55
CA ARG A 117 3.96 7.23 5.76
C ARG A 117 5.09 7.61 6.69
N ALA A 118 5.96 6.67 7.00
CA ALA A 118 7.03 6.91 7.95
C ALA A 118 8.13 7.80 7.36
N VAL A 119 8.39 7.72 6.04
CA VAL A 119 9.47 8.47 5.41
C VAL A 119 8.91 9.61 4.54
N LEU A 120 8.32 9.30 3.40
CA LEU A 120 7.97 10.32 2.40
C LEU A 120 6.95 11.35 2.91
N GLN A 121 5.98 10.94 3.70
CA GLN A 121 4.97 11.86 4.24
C GLN A 121 5.56 12.84 5.26
N GLN A 122 6.57 12.43 6.03
CA GLN A 122 7.24 13.33 6.98
C GLN A 122 8.03 14.42 6.27
N PHE A 123 8.72 14.10 5.17
CA PHE A 123 9.60 15.03 4.47
C PHE A 123 8.86 15.88 3.43
N PHE A 124 7.96 15.28 2.67
CA PHE A 124 7.28 15.95 1.54
C PHE A 124 5.82 16.29 1.82
N GLY A 125 5.31 15.88 2.97
CA GLY A 125 3.91 16.08 3.35
C GLY A 125 2.94 15.10 2.68
N LEU A 126 1.73 15.09 3.21
CA LEU A 126 0.67 14.17 2.80
C LEU A 126 0.32 14.22 1.29
N PRO A 127 0.18 15.40 0.65
CA PRO A 127 -0.22 15.43 -0.76
C PRO A 127 0.79 14.73 -1.67
N ILE A 128 2.07 15.06 -1.51
CA ILE A 128 3.14 14.51 -2.34
C ILE A 128 3.29 13.01 -2.09
N ALA A 129 3.32 12.58 -0.84
CA ALA A 129 3.41 11.16 -0.49
C ALA A 129 2.23 10.34 -1.06
N SER A 130 1.00 10.90 -1.02
CA SER A 130 -0.19 10.22 -1.56
C SER A 130 -0.17 10.13 -3.08
N VAL A 131 0.29 11.17 -3.75
CA VAL A 131 0.45 11.17 -5.21
C VAL A 131 1.52 10.14 -5.63
N LEU A 132 2.68 10.13 -4.95
CA LEU A 132 3.73 9.14 -5.21
C LEU A 132 3.22 7.71 -4.96
N PHE A 133 2.47 7.48 -3.88
CA PHE A 133 1.83 6.20 -3.62
C PHE A 133 0.94 5.74 -4.77
N ALA A 134 0.09 6.62 -5.29
CA ALA A 134 -0.79 6.30 -6.41
C ALA A 134 0.01 6.02 -7.70
N PHE A 135 1.12 6.73 -7.93
CA PHE A 135 1.97 6.51 -9.11
C PHE A 135 2.78 5.21 -9.05
N VAL A 136 3.20 4.76 -7.88
CA VAL A 136 3.85 3.44 -7.75
C VAL A 136 2.90 2.31 -8.17
N HIS A 137 1.60 2.52 -8.03
CA HIS A 137 0.58 1.64 -8.60
C HIS A 137 0.36 1.90 -10.10
N PHE A 138 1.46 1.98 -10.88
CA PHE A 138 1.48 2.41 -12.29
C PHE A 138 0.48 1.65 -13.18
N ARG A 139 0.12 0.43 -12.82
CA ARG A 139 -0.90 -0.36 -13.51
C ARG A 139 -2.28 0.29 -13.46
N TYR A 140 -2.56 1.04 -12.39
CA TYR A 140 -3.83 1.73 -12.20
C TYR A 140 -3.87 3.11 -12.87
N VAL A 141 -2.73 3.66 -13.28
CA VAL A 141 -2.67 4.96 -13.98
C VAL A 141 -3.55 4.97 -15.24
N LYS A 142 -3.61 3.84 -15.96
CA LYS A 142 -4.49 3.67 -17.13
C LYS A 142 -5.95 3.35 -16.78
N LYS A 143 -6.28 3.21 -15.49
CA LYS A 143 -7.60 2.86 -14.98
C LYS A 143 -8.07 3.95 -13.99
N PRO A 144 -8.74 5.00 -14.47
CA PRO A 144 -9.04 6.17 -13.65
C PRO A 144 -9.80 5.86 -12.37
N VAL A 145 -10.70 4.87 -12.39
CA VAL A 145 -11.45 4.44 -11.19
C VAL A 145 -10.50 3.88 -10.13
N LEU A 146 -9.62 2.94 -10.51
CA LEU A 146 -8.66 2.33 -9.58
C LEU A 146 -7.62 3.34 -9.10
N PHE A 147 -7.12 4.20 -9.98
CA PHE A 147 -6.17 5.25 -9.62
C PHE A 147 -6.76 6.22 -8.59
N THR A 148 -7.97 6.72 -8.86
CA THR A 148 -8.68 7.62 -7.93
C THR A 148 -8.97 6.93 -6.61
N TYR A 149 -9.38 5.66 -6.63
CA TYR A 149 -9.62 4.86 -5.44
C TYR A 149 -8.35 4.74 -4.57
N VAL A 150 -7.23 4.35 -5.16
CA VAL A 150 -5.95 4.23 -4.46
C VAL A 150 -5.49 5.59 -3.90
N LEU A 151 -5.66 6.67 -4.65
CA LEU A 151 -5.32 8.03 -4.20
C LEU A 151 -6.17 8.45 -2.99
N ILE A 152 -7.48 8.23 -3.04
CA ILE A 152 -8.39 8.54 -1.93
C ILE A 152 -8.04 7.70 -0.68
N LEU A 153 -7.80 6.41 -0.83
CA LEU A 153 -7.38 5.56 0.28
C LEU A 153 -6.07 6.04 0.89
N SER A 154 -5.11 6.40 0.03
CA SER A 154 -3.80 6.92 0.45
C SER A 154 -3.95 8.20 1.28
N ILE A 155 -4.74 9.17 0.80
CA ILE A 155 -5.01 10.41 1.53
C ILE A 155 -5.72 10.12 2.86
N SER A 156 -6.75 9.28 2.83
CA SER A 156 -7.54 8.93 4.01
C SER A 156 -6.68 8.28 5.10
N LEU A 157 -5.83 7.32 4.72
CA LEU A 157 -4.91 6.66 5.65
C LEU A 157 -3.87 7.64 6.21
N GLY A 158 -3.30 8.49 5.36
CA GLY A 158 -2.34 9.50 5.81
C GLY A 158 -2.93 10.56 6.74
N LEU A 159 -4.17 10.98 6.53
CA LEU A 159 -4.90 11.84 7.46
C LEU A 159 -5.21 11.15 8.77
N PHE A 160 -5.61 9.88 8.70
CA PHE A 160 -5.90 9.07 9.86
C PHE A 160 -4.66 8.93 10.77
N LEU A 161 -3.50 8.61 10.20
CA LEU A 161 -2.26 8.48 10.94
C LEU A 161 -1.75 9.83 11.48
N ARG A 162 -1.91 10.91 10.72
CA ARG A 162 -1.54 12.27 11.17
C ARG A 162 -2.33 12.72 12.40
N LYS A 163 -3.62 12.45 12.46
CA LYS A 163 -4.45 12.75 13.64
C LYS A 163 -3.96 12.04 14.89
N ARG A 164 -3.40 10.86 14.75
CA ARG A 164 -2.86 10.06 15.83
C ARG A 164 -1.64 10.71 16.50
N VAL A 165 -0.75 11.28 15.69
CA VAL A 165 0.44 11.98 16.16
C VAL A 165 0.07 13.31 16.87
N ILE A 166 -1.02 13.97 16.46
CA ILE A 166 -1.45 15.25 17.02
C ILE A 166 -2.28 15.08 18.31
N LEU A 167 -2.96 13.95 18.49
CA LEU A 167 -3.88 13.71 19.62
C LEU A 167 -3.23 13.01 20.81
N LEU A 168 -1.95 12.69 20.75
CA LEU A 168 -1.18 12.18 21.90
C LEU A 168 -0.49 13.37 22.57
N PRO A 169 -0.81 13.65 23.85
CA PRO A 169 -0.17 14.71 24.63
C PRO A 169 1.32 14.44 24.86
#